data_9287f994d9a26df44be108b16d83c280
#
_entry.id   9287f994d9a26df44be108b16d83c280
#
_cell.length_a   1.000
_cell.length_b   1.000
_cell.length_c   1.000
_cell.angle_alpha   90.00
_cell.angle_beta   90.00
_cell.angle_gamma   90.00
#
_symmetry.space_group_name_H-M   'P 1'
#
loop_
_entity.id
_entity.type
_entity.pdbx_description
1 polymer ?
#
loop_
_entity_poly.entity_id
_entity_poly.type
_entity_poly.pdbx_seq_one_letter_code
_entity_poly.pdbx_strand_id
1 'polypeptide(L)'
;GWKIKLLSKAGKEVLIKAVIQVVPTYAMSCLDLRKALCESSSQMVCNFWWANQDEEDKHHWVGWERMTLPKEHGGLGFRDLHAFNIAMLARQVWRLIQVPESLCARVLQAKYFPHGDVLKAEASPCMSYVWCSPLQGVQVIKAGMIWRVGSGERINMWEDHGFPQMPPAGHE
;
A
#
# COMPACT_ATOMS: atom_id res chain seq x y z
N GLY A 1 25.37 -14.96 15.80
CA GLY A 1 24.89 -13.86 14.96
C GLY A 1 25.54 -13.92 13.60
N TRP A 2 24.76 -13.69 12.57
CA TRP A 2 25.25 -13.56 11.19
C TRP A 2 26.32 -12.48 11.15
N LYS A 3 27.53 -12.82 10.72
CA LYS A 3 28.59 -11.83 10.55
C LYS A 3 28.24 -10.98 9.32
N ILE A 4 27.46 -9.91 9.53
CA ILE A 4 27.04 -8.91 8.52
C ILE A 4 28.25 -8.45 7.69
N LYS A 5 29.42 -8.41 8.31
CA LYS A 5 30.70 -8.05 7.71
C LYS A 5 31.15 -8.95 6.54
N LEU A 6 30.60 -10.17 6.40
CA LEU A 6 31.00 -11.12 5.36
C LEU A 6 30.05 -11.12 4.14
N LEU A 7 28.97 -10.36 4.17
CA LEU A 7 28.01 -10.33 3.08
C LEU A 7 28.48 -9.39 1.97
N SER A 8 28.52 -9.90 0.74
CA SER A 8 28.68 -9.08 -0.46
C SER A 8 27.46 -8.15 -0.67
N LYS A 9 27.59 -7.11 -1.50
CA LYS A 9 26.46 -6.23 -1.85
C LYS A 9 25.27 -7.02 -2.41
N ALA A 10 25.52 -8.01 -3.27
CA ALA A 10 24.48 -8.90 -3.79
C ALA A 10 23.80 -9.71 -2.65
N GLY A 11 24.56 -10.23 -1.72
CA GLY A 11 24.02 -10.94 -0.55
C GLY A 11 23.16 -10.03 0.34
N LYS A 12 23.56 -8.77 0.54
CA LYS A 12 22.76 -7.78 1.26
C LYS A 12 21.45 -7.46 0.53
N GLU A 13 21.47 -7.29 -0.81
CA GLU A 13 20.28 -7.06 -1.62
C GLU A 13 19.27 -8.20 -1.47
N VAL A 14 19.74 -9.44 -1.59
CA VAL A 14 18.88 -10.63 -1.44
C VAL A 14 18.28 -10.68 -0.03
N LEU A 15 19.07 -10.44 1.01
CA LEU A 15 18.60 -10.48 2.39
C LEU A 15 17.55 -9.38 2.67
N ILE A 16 17.78 -8.16 2.19
CA ILE A 16 16.82 -7.07 2.31
C ILE A 16 15.49 -7.45 1.64
N LYS A 17 15.54 -7.90 0.38
CA LYS A 17 14.35 -8.20 -0.41
C LYS A 17 13.62 -9.45 0.08
N ALA A 18 14.34 -10.52 0.42
CA ALA A 18 13.73 -11.80 0.77
C ALA A 18 13.29 -11.89 2.23
N VAL A 19 13.91 -11.13 3.13
CA VAL A 19 13.63 -11.24 4.57
C VAL A 19 13.04 -9.94 5.11
N ILE A 20 13.80 -8.84 5.06
CA ILE A 20 13.41 -7.61 5.77
C ILE A 20 12.12 -7.02 5.20
N GLN A 21 11.95 -7.07 3.87
CA GLN A 21 10.75 -6.54 3.19
C GLN A 21 9.57 -7.51 3.16
N VAL A 22 9.79 -8.79 3.45
CA VAL A 22 8.72 -9.81 3.44
C VAL A 22 8.11 -10.02 4.83
N VAL A 23 8.93 -9.99 5.88
CA VAL A 23 8.48 -10.23 7.25
C VAL A 23 7.27 -9.36 7.67
N PRO A 24 7.24 -8.05 7.43
CA PRO A 24 6.11 -7.22 7.84
C PRO A 24 4.87 -7.34 6.93
N THR A 25 4.93 -8.06 5.81
CA THR A 25 3.87 -8.10 4.79
C THR A 25 2.52 -8.53 5.36
N TYR A 26 2.51 -9.51 6.28
CA TYR A 26 1.28 -9.96 6.91
C TYR A 26 0.63 -8.85 7.76
N ALA A 27 1.40 -8.21 8.62
CA ALA A 27 0.92 -7.09 9.42
C ALA A 27 0.43 -5.92 8.53
N MET A 28 1.19 -5.60 7.48
CA MET A 28 0.85 -4.57 6.50
C MET A 28 -0.43 -4.86 5.72
N SER A 29 -0.83 -6.11 5.58
CA SER A 29 -2.07 -6.48 4.91
C SER A 29 -3.32 -6.27 5.76
N CYS A 30 -3.16 -6.09 7.08
CA CYS A 30 -4.26 -5.97 8.02
C CYS A 30 -4.28 -4.62 8.77
N LEU A 31 -3.10 -4.01 8.93
CA LEU A 31 -2.91 -2.83 9.78
C LEU A 31 -2.25 -1.69 9.00
N ASP A 32 -2.72 -0.48 9.23
CA ASP A 32 -2.06 0.73 8.79
C ASP A 32 -0.85 1.00 9.70
N LEU A 33 0.35 0.88 9.15
CA LEU A 33 1.58 1.14 9.88
C LEU A 33 1.86 2.65 9.89
N ARG A 34 2.15 3.18 11.07
CA ARG A 34 2.53 4.58 11.21
C ARG A 34 3.71 4.91 10.29
N LYS A 35 3.62 6.03 9.59
CA LYS A 35 4.67 6.52 8.68
C LYS A 35 6.04 6.54 9.34
N ALA A 36 6.13 7.01 10.58
CA ALA A 36 7.38 7.04 11.36
C ALA A 36 8.01 5.65 11.55
N LEU A 37 7.20 4.59 11.70
CA LEU A 37 7.70 3.22 11.79
C LEU A 37 8.27 2.75 10.45
N CYS A 38 7.59 3.06 9.34
CA CYS A 38 8.08 2.75 7.99
C CYS A 38 9.39 3.50 7.70
N GLU A 39 9.49 4.77 8.06
CA GLU A 39 10.69 5.59 7.92
C GLU A 39 11.86 5.03 8.76
N SER A 40 11.61 4.70 10.03
CA SER A 40 12.62 4.07 10.90
C SER A 40 13.12 2.74 10.33
N SER A 41 12.21 1.91 9.81
CA SER A 41 12.58 0.64 9.17
C SER A 41 13.40 0.86 7.89
N SER A 42 13.03 1.84 7.08
CA SER A 42 13.77 2.23 5.88
C SER A 42 15.18 2.71 6.22
N GLN A 43 15.32 3.49 7.29
CA GLN A 43 16.62 3.94 7.79
C GLN A 43 17.50 2.77 8.26
N MET A 44 16.92 1.76 8.92
CA MET A 44 17.67 0.54 9.29
C MET A 44 18.15 -0.21 8.05
N VAL A 45 17.32 -0.30 7.00
CA VAL A 45 17.71 -0.92 5.72
C VAL A 45 18.85 -0.15 5.06
N CYS A 46 18.78 1.18 5.02
CA CYS A 46 19.87 2.04 4.54
C CYS A 46 21.16 1.79 5.31
N ASN A 47 21.09 1.82 6.63
CA ASN A 47 22.26 1.59 7.48
C ASN A 47 22.87 0.19 7.25
N PHE A 48 22.03 -0.83 7.07
CA PHE A 48 22.48 -2.18 6.76
C PHE A 48 23.14 -2.26 5.37
N TRP A 49 22.56 -1.61 4.36
CA TRP A 49 23.10 -1.58 3.00
C TRP A 49 24.47 -0.92 2.92
N TRP A 50 24.61 0.23 3.60
CA TRP A 50 25.82 1.02 3.57
C TRP A 50 26.88 0.59 4.61
N ALA A 51 26.54 -0.29 5.55
CA ALA A 51 27.51 -0.81 6.51
C ALA A 51 28.69 -1.49 5.81
N ASN A 52 29.90 -0.96 5.99
CA ASN A 52 31.16 -1.53 5.54
C ASN A 52 31.92 -2.14 6.71
N GLN A 53 32.99 -2.91 6.39
CA GLN A 53 33.78 -3.64 7.39
C GLN A 53 34.64 -2.72 8.28
N ASP A 54 35.08 -1.60 7.73
CA ASP A 54 36.22 -0.82 8.28
C ASP A 54 35.90 0.65 8.61
N GLU A 55 34.68 1.13 8.37
CA GLU A 55 34.32 2.54 8.60
C GLU A 55 33.30 2.68 9.72
N GLU A 56 33.64 3.46 10.74
CA GLU A 56 32.72 3.94 11.78
C GLU A 56 31.69 4.91 11.20
N ASP A 57 32.06 5.65 10.15
CA ASP A 57 31.19 6.60 9.45
C ASP A 57 30.40 5.94 8.31
N LYS A 58 29.09 5.88 8.48
CA LYS A 58 28.17 5.34 7.50
C LYS A 58 27.80 6.42 6.48
N HIS A 59 28.65 6.65 5.48
CA HIS A 59 28.31 7.54 4.39
C HIS A 59 27.25 6.90 3.47
N HIS A 60 26.06 7.52 3.42
CA HIS A 60 25.00 7.14 2.49
C HIS A 60 25.21 7.88 1.16
N TRP A 61 25.83 7.21 0.19
CA TRP A 61 26.11 7.78 -1.13
C TRP A 61 24.85 8.07 -1.95
N VAL A 62 23.74 7.40 -1.65
CA VAL A 62 22.48 7.52 -2.38
C VAL A 62 21.34 7.55 -1.38
N GLY A 63 20.43 8.50 -1.55
CA GLY A 63 19.23 8.64 -0.73
C GLY A 63 18.25 7.47 -0.93
N TRP A 64 17.42 7.24 0.09
CA TRP A 64 16.42 6.16 0.09
C TRP A 64 15.48 6.21 -1.12
N GLU A 65 15.00 7.40 -1.48
CA GLU A 65 14.11 7.61 -2.62
C GLU A 65 14.68 7.04 -3.93
N ARG A 66 15.99 7.25 -4.16
CA ARG A 66 16.64 6.70 -5.33
C ARG A 66 16.86 5.19 -5.25
N MET A 67 17.06 4.65 -4.03
CA MET A 67 17.20 3.20 -3.83
C MET A 67 15.89 2.45 -4.07
N THR A 68 14.73 3.10 -3.89
CA THR A 68 13.41 2.52 -4.15
C THR A 68 13.00 2.52 -5.62
N LEU A 69 13.65 3.32 -6.46
CA LEU A 69 13.39 3.32 -7.91
C LEU A 69 13.64 1.92 -8.52
N PRO A 70 12.92 1.58 -9.59
CA PRO A 70 13.19 0.38 -10.37
C PRO A 70 14.62 0.35 -10.91
N LYS A 71 15.17 -0.84 -11.12
CA LYS A 71 16.53 -1.02 -11.66
C LYS A 71 16.71 -0.34 -13.03
N GLU A 72 15.66 -0.32 -13.84
CA GLU A 72 15.60 0.35 -15.15
C GLU A 72 15.83 1.86 -15.04
N HIS A 73 15.48 2.46 -13.91
CA HIS A 73 15.68 3.88 -13.62
C HIS A 73 16.90 4.15 -12.71
N GLY A 74 17.81 3.19 -12.62
CA GLY A 74 19.04 3.33 -11.84
C GLY A 74 18.87 3.16 -10.33
N GLY A 75 17.74 2.63 -9.88
CA GLY A 75 17.50 2.27 -8.48
C GLY A 75 17.92 0.83 -8.15
N LEU A 76 17.68 0.41 -6.91
CA LEU A 76 17.89 -0.95 -6.44
C LEU A 76 16.59 -1.76 -6.38
N GLY A 77 15.44 -1.12 -6.60
CA GLY A 77 14.12 -1.73 -6.51
C GLY A 77 13.77 -2.16 -5.08
N PHE A 78 14.23 -1.43 -4.07
CA PHE A 78 13.75 -1.62 -2.71
C PHE A 78 12.33 -1.08 -2.58
N ARG A 79 11.53 -1.68 -1.72
CA ARG A 79 10.14 -1.26 -1.54
C ARG A 79 10.07 -0.05 -0.60
N ASP A 80 9.32 0.95 -1.00
CA ASP A 80 8.81 1.94 -0.05
C ASP A 80 7.76 1.24 0.82
N LEU A 81 8.09 1.07 2.11
CA LEU A 81 7.25 0.32 3.04
C LEU A 81 5.90 0.99 3.29
N HIS A 82 5.85 2.33 3.28
CA HIS A 82 4.59 3.05 3.48
C HIS A 82 3.67 2.90 2.27
N ALA A 83 4.17 3.17 1.07
CA ALA A 83 3.40 2.98 -0.16
C ALA A 83 2.96 1.52 -0.33
N PHE A 84 3.82 0.56 0.02
CA PHE A 84 3.51 -0.85 -0.02
C PHE A 84 2.41 -1.23 1.00
N ASN A 85 2.44 -0.67 2.21
CA ASN A 85 1.40 -0.89 3.21
C ASN A 85 0.03 -0.41 2.70
N ILE A 86 -0.05 0.82 2.17
CA ILE A 86 -1.30 1.34 1.60
C ILE A 86 -1.80 0.47 0.43
N ALA A 87 -0.92 0.00 -0.43
CA ALA A 87 -1.29 -0.90 -1.52
C ALA A 87 -1.84 -2.26 -1.02
N MET A 88 -1.25 -2.81 0.06
CA MET A 88 -1.73 -4.04 0.68
C MET A 88 -3.11 -3.86 1.32
N LEU A 89 -3.36 -2.72 1.96
CA LEU A 89 -4.68 -2.36 2.51
C LEU A 89 -5.71 -2.15 1.39
N ALA A 90 -5.35 -1.45 0.33
CA ALA A 90 -6.18 -1.29 -0.86
C ALA A 90 -6.57 -2.65 -1.46
N ARG A 91 -5.65 -3.60 -1.52
CA ARG A 91 -5.94 -4.98 -1.96
C ARG A 91 -7.02 -5.66 -1.13
N GLN A 92 -7.07 -5.41 0.19
CA GLN A 92 -8.15 -5.97 1.03
C GLN A 92 -9.50 -5.35 0.68
N VAL A 93 -9.57 -4.03 0.51
CA VAL A 93 -10.79 -3.35 0.06
C VAL A 93 -11.22 -3.88 -1.31
N TRP A 94 -10.29 -4.01 -2.24
CA TRP A 94 -10.57 -4.59 -3.57
C TRP A 94 -11.16 -6.00 -3.48
N ARG A 95 -10.64 -6.82 -2.57
CA ARG A 95 -11.17 -8.16 -2.32
C ARG A 95 -12.61 -8.13 -1.81
N LEU A 96 -12.98 -7.16 -0.95
CA LEU A 96 -14.36 -7.01 -0.48
C LEU A 96 -15.31 -6.65 -1.62
N ILE A 97 -14.84 -5.84 -2.59
CA ILE A 97 -15.62 -5.46 -3.77
C ILE A 97 -15.80 -6.65 -4.71
N GLN A 98 -14.72 -7.43 -4.96
CA GLN A 98 -14.73 -8.54 -5.91
C GLN A 98 -15.48 -9.77 -5.41
N VAL A 99 -15.45 -10.03 -4.08
CA VAL A 99 -16.05 -11.24 -3.49
C VAL A 99 -16.96 -10.85 -2.32
N PRO A 100 -18.10 -10.18 -2.61
CA PRO A 100 -19.02 -9.69 -1.57
C PRO A 100 -19.67 -10.83 -0.77
N GLU A 101 -19.79 -12.02 -1.38
CA GLU A 101 -20.36 -13.20 -0.74
C GLU A 101 -19.43 -13.88 0.28
N SER A 102 -18.17 -13.48 0.37
CA SER A 102 -17.24 -14.05 1.34
C SER A 102 -17.71 -13.75 2.78
N LEU A 103 -17.47 -14.70 3.68
CA LEU A 103 -17.83 -14.54 5.10
C LEU A 103 -17.27 -13.23 5.68
N CYS A 104 -16.03 -12.91 5.35
CA CYS A 104 -15.37 -11.68 5.78
C CYS A 104 -16.13 -10.43 5.28
N ALA A 105 -16.49 -10.39 3.98
CA ALA A 105 -17.22 -9.27 3.39
C ALA A 105 -18.59 -9.09 4.04
N ARG A 106 -19.34 -10.18 4.20
CA ARG A 106 -20.67 -10.18 4.84
C ARG A 106 -20.64 -9.69 6.29
N VAL A 107 -19.67 -10.15 7.09
CA VAL A 107 -19.52 -9.71 8.48
C VAL A 107 -19.15 -8.24 8.57
N LEU A 108 -18.19 -7.79 7.73
CA LEU A 108 -17.77 -6.39 7.71
C LEU A 108 -18.88 -5.48 7.20
N GLN A 109 -19.60 -5.89 6.16
CA GLN A 109 -20.75 -5.16 5.63
C GLN A 109 -21.82 -4.96 6.70
N ALA A 110 -22.27 -6.04 7.34
CA ALA A 110 -23.31 -5.99 8.35
C ALA A 110 -22.95 -5.06 9.52
N LYS A 111 -21.65 -4.96 9.86
CA LYS A 111 -21.19 -4.18 11.00
C LYS A 111 -20.86 -2.72 10.67
N TYR A 112 -20.26 -2.45 9.50
CA TYR A 112 -19.62 -1.17 9.25
C TYR A 112 -20.22 -0.37 8.08
N PHE A 113 -20.88 -1.03 7.12
CA PHE A 113 -21.53 -0.36 5.97
C PHE A 113 -22.81 -1.11 5.50
N PRO A 114 -23.82 -1.28 6.38
CA PRO A 114 -24.98 -2.15 6.11
C PRO A 114 -25.81 -1.71 4.90
N HIS A 115 -25.82 -0.43 4.57
CA HIS A 115 -26.64 0.16 3.51
C HIS A 115 -25.83 0.78 2.37
N GLY A 116 -24.54 0.51 2.31
CA GLY A 116 -23.67 1.21 1.37
C GLY A 116 -22.61 0.33 0.72
N ASP A 117 -21.88 1.00 -0.15
CA ASP A 117 -20.66 0.49 -0.75
C ASP A 117 -19.49 0.72 0.21
N VAL A 118 -18.55 -0.21 0.26
CA VAL A 118 -17.30 -0.07 1.01
C VAL A 118 -16.51 1.19 0.61
N LEU A 119 -16.65 1.63 -0.64
CA LEU A 119 -16.02 2.86 -1.13
C LEU A 119 -16.60 4.14 -0.50
N LYS A 120 -17.82 4.09 -0.01
CA LYS A 120 -18.49 5.20 0.69
C LYS A 120 -18.38 5.10 2.20
N ALA A 121 -17.73 4.03 2.72
CA ALA A 121 -17.56 3.84 4.15
C ALA A 121 -16.58 4.88 4.72
N GLU A 122 -17.00 5.55 5.79
CA GLU A 122 -16.18 6.54 6.50
C GLU A 122 -15.69 5.98 7.84
N ALA A 123 -14.51 6.44 8.25
CA ALA A 123 -13.98 6.07 9.55
C ALA A 123 -14.77 6.79 10.67
N SER A 124 -15.20 6.03 11.67
CA SER A 124 -15.86 6.57 12.87
C SER A 124 -15.01 6.28 14.12
N PRO A 125 -15.04 7.14 15.14
CA PRO A 125 -14.29 6.94 16.38
C PRO A 125 -14.59 5.62 17.11
N CYS A 126 -15.77 5.04 16.89
CA CYS A 126 -16.19 3.77 17.51
C CYS A 126 -15.75 2.53 16.72
N MET A 127 -15.05 2.69 15.60
CA MET A 127 -14.62 1.56 14.76
C MET A 127 -13.31 0.97 15.26
N SER A 128 -13.14 -0.35 15.03
CA SER A 128 -11.88 -1.02 15.37
C SER A 128 -10.74 -0.55 14.46
N TYR A 129 -9.54 -0.49 15.00
CA TYR A 129 -8.32 -0.13 14.25
C TYR A 129 -8.10 -1.03 13.03
N VAL A 130 -8.43 -2.32 13.16
CA VAL A 130 -8.34 -3.31 12.07
C VAL A 130 -9.27 -2.97 10.91
N TRP A 131 -10.42 -2.33 11.16
CA TRP A 131 -11.31 -1.88 10.10
C TRP A 131 -10.90 -0.50 9.54
N CYS A 132 -10.50 0.42 10.40
CA CYS A 132 -10.03 1.74 9.95
C CYS A 132 -8.79 1.66 9.04
N SER A 133 -7.95 0.64 9.24
CA SER A 133 -6.73 0.45 8.44
C SER A 133 -7.01 0.24 6.95
N PRO A 134 -7.85 -0.71 6.51
CA PRO A 134 -8.20 -0.88 5.09
C PRO A 134 -8.81 0.37 4.45
N LEU A 135 -9.53 1.21 5.22
CA LEU A 135 -10.13 2.43 4.68
C LEU A 135 -9.09 3.42 4.13
N GLN A 136 -7.85 3.39 4.62
CA GLN A 136 -6.75 4.16 4.02
C GLN A 136 -6.47 3.76 2.57
N GLY A 137 -6.73 2.49 2.21
CA GLY A 137 -6.60 1.99 0.84
C GLY A 137 -7.74 2.40 -0.10
N VAL A 138 -8.88 2.88 0.43
CA VAL A 138 -10.04 3.26 -0.39
C VAL A 138 -9.69 4.36 -1.38
N GLN A 139 -8.88 5.34 -0.96
CA GLN A 139 -8.47 6.45 -1.84
C GLN A 139 -7.67 5.98 -3.05
N VAL A 140 -6.79 4.99 -2.85
CA VAL A 140 -6.00 4.40 -3.93
C VAL A 140 -6.92 3.69 -4.93
N ILE A 141 -7.93 2.96 -4.43
CA ILE A 141 -8.91 2.30 -5.29
C ILE A 141 -9.72 3.32 -6.07
N LYS A 142 -10.25 4.35 -5.41
CA LYS A 142 -11.01 5.42 -6.09
C LYS A 142 -10.21 6.11 -7.19
N ALA A 143 -8.91 6.34 -6.97
CA ALA A 143 -8.04 6.98 -7.95
C ALA A 143 -7.70 6.08 -9.15
N GLY A 144 -7.64 4.75 -8.94
CA GLY A 144 -7.21 3.79 -9.96
C GLY A 144 -8.33 2.93 -10.57
N MET A 145 -9.53 2.96 -10.00
CA MET A 145 -10.64 2.15 -10.45
C MET A 145 -11.29 2.74 -11.71
N ILE A 146 -11.45 1.90 -12.73
CA ILE A 146 -12.17 2.24 -13.96
C ILE A 146 -13.33 1.26 -14.10
N TRP A 147 -14.53 1.78 -14.31
CA TRP A 147 -15.69 0.97 -14.58
C TRP A 147 -15.64 0.40 -16.01
N ARG A 148 -15.75 -0.90 -16.12
CA ARG A 148 -16.02 -1.56 -17.40
C ARG A 148 -17.53 -1.72 -17.55
N VAL A 149 -18.11 -0.89 -18.39
CA VAL A 149 -19.56 -0.89 -18.64
C VAL A 149 -19.97 -2.19 -19.33
N GLY A 150 -20.86 -2.96 -18.70
CA GLY A 150 -21.59 -4.08 -19.31
C GLY A 150 -23.00 -3.63 -19.72
N SER A 151 -24.04 -4.07 -18.99
CA SER A 151 -25.42 -3.65 -19.21
C SER A 151 -25.75 -2.21 -18.79
N GLY A 152 -24.89 -1.60 -17.97
CA GLY A 152 -25.08 -0.23 -17.47
C GLY A 152 -26.02 -0.09 -16.26
N GLU A 153 -26.71 -1.16 -15.85
CA GLU A 153 -27.75 -1.11 -14.81
C GLU A 153 -27.26 -0.68 -13.42
N ARG A 154 -25.93 -0.84 -13.14
CA ARG A 154 -25.33 -0.57 -11.85
C ARG A 154 -24.47 0.69 -11.84
N ILE A 155 -24.45 1.45 -12.93
CA ILE A 155 -23.55 2.59 -13.09
C ILE A 155 -24.34 3.87 -13.00
N ASN A 156 -23.91 4.75 -12.10
CA ASN A 156 -24.38 6.13 -12.05
C ASN A 156 -23.35 7.04 -12.75
N MET A 157 -23.72 7.50 -13.95
CA MET A 157 -22.83 8.33 -14.79
C MET A 157 -22.39 9.63 -14.12
N TRP A 158 -23.10 10.09 -13.10
CA TRP A 158 -22.86 11.37 -12.42
C TRP A 158 -22.01 11.21 -11.14
N GLU A 159 -22.07 10.04 -10.51
CA GLU A 159 -21.43 9.81 -9.21
C GLU A 159 -20.22 8.87 -9.30
N ASP A 160 -20.19 7.97 -10.29
CA ASP A 160 -19.17 6.95 -10.39
C ASP A 160 -17.89 7.48 -11.06
N HIS A 161 -16.74 7.20 -10.41
CA HIS A 161 -15.42 7.62 -10.90
C HIS A 161 -15.03 6.82 -12.15
N GLY A 162 -14.44 7.49 -13.13
CA GLY A 162 -13.89 6.85 -14.32
C GLY A 162 -14.61 7.18 -15.63
N PHE A 163 -15.69 7.97 -15.57
CA PHE A 163 -16.25 8.59 -16.76
C PHE A 163 -15.66 10.01 -16.94
N PRO A 164 -15.29 10.41 -18.18
CA PRO A 164 -14.98 11.81 -18.43
C PRO A 164 -16.22 12.64 -18.06
N GLN A 165 -16.05 13.57 -17.13
CA GLN A 165 -17.12 14.53 -16.80
C GLN A 165 -17.48 15.26 -18.09
N MET A 166 -18.63 14.97 -18.65
CA MET A 166 -19.20 15.79 -19.70
C MET A 166 -19.40 17.21 -19.14
N PRO A 167 -18.93 18.25 -19.82
CA PRO A 167 -19.24 19.62 -19.43
C PRO A 167 -20.77 19.77 -19.39
N PRO A 168 -21.31 20.53 -18.44
CA PRO A 168 -22.76 20.75 -18.37
C PRO A 168 -23.22 21.26 -19.74
N ALA A 169 -24.24 20.61 -20.28
CA ALA A 169 -24.86 21.05 -21.54
C ALA A 169 -25.26 22.50 -21.37
N GLY A 170 -24.63 23.39 -22.11
CA GLY A 170 -24.99 24.79 -22.15
C GLY A 170 -26.44 24.88 -22.62
N HIS A 171 -27.29 25.46 -21.79
CA HIS A 171 -28.61 25.88 -22.21
C HIS A 171 -28.43 27.06 -23.21
N GLU A 172 -28.63 26.77 -24.50
CA GLU A 172 -28.98 27.78 -25.48
C GLU A 172 -30.49 28.07 -25.40
#